data_d48e9e4dc211718a6859793bcf7022d1
#
_entry.id   d48e9e4dc211718a6859793bcf7022d1
#
_cell.length_a   1.000
_cell.length_b   1.000
_cell.length_c   1.000
_cell.angle_alpha   90.00
_cell.angle_beta   90.00
_cell.angle_gamma   90.00
#
_symmetry.space_group_name_H-M   'P 1'
#
loop_
_entity.id
_entity.type
_entity.pdbx_description
1 polymer ?
#
loop_
_entity_poly.entity_id
_entity_poly.type
_entity_poly.pdbx_seq_one_letter_code
_entity_poly.pdbx_strand_id
1 'polypeptide(L)'
;MAIPTTRAKEKGDIRIDQEICIGCGDCVEVCKDFSLVLRDGKADLSNNPAFGCIGCGHCMAMCPTGAIQITGRTISPGDLFELPAADTAAGYDQVINLFRRRRSIREFRDKAVEPE
;
A
#
# COMPACT_ATOMS: atom_id res chain seq x y z
N MET A 1 9.70 -12.74 10.25
CA MET A 1 10.34 -11.42 10.50
C MET A 1 9.58 -10.76 11.63
N ALA A 2 10.21 -10.46 12.75
CA ALA A 2 9.55 -9.78 13.86
C ALA A 2 9.28 -8.32 13.46
N ILE A 3 8.02 -7.90 13.48
CA ILE A 3 7.67 -6.50 13.28
C ILE A 3 8.16 -5.75 14.52
N PRO A 4 8.96 -4.70 14.39
CA PRO A 4 9.39 -3.92 15.55
C PRO A 4 8.19 -3.43 16.36
N THR A 5 8.17 -3.69 17.65
CA THR A 5 7.05 -3.39 18.55
C THR A 5 6.68 -1.90 18.57
N THR A 6 7.60 -1.02 18.20
CA THR A 6 7.35 0.41 18.04
C THR A 6 6.40 0.76 16.91
N ARG A 7 6.26 -0.11 15.91
CA ARG A 7 5.32 0.07 14.80
C ARG A 7 3.89 -0.33 15.14
N ALA A 8 3.68 -1.06 16.22
CA ALA A 8 2.35 -1.52 16.64
C ALA A 8 1.55 -0.46 17.42
N LYS A 9 2.16 0.64 17.82
CA LYS A 9 1.50 1.67 18.65
C LYS A 9 0.58 2.58 17.86
N GLU A 10 0.90 2.85 16.60
CA GLU A 10 0.08 3.67 15.72
C GLU A 10 -0.63 2.78 14.71
N LYS A 11 -1.95 2.83 14.72
CA LYS A 11 -2.80 2.07 13.79
C LYS A 11 -3.29 2.98 12.68
N GLY A 12 -3.51 2.38 11.50
CA GLY A 12 -4.25 3.04 10.44
C GLY A 12 -5.74 3.08 10.77
N ASP A 13 -6.43 4.08 10.26
CA ASP A 13 -7.88 4.20 10.32
C ASP A 13 -8.47 3.75 8.97
N ILE A 14 -9.44 2.82 9.03
CA ILE A 14 -10.11 2.26 7.86
C ILE A 14 -11.49 2.86 7.78
N ARG A 15 -11.80 3.50 6.66
CA ARG A 15 -13.15 3.97 6.33
C ARG A 15 -13.68 3.22 5.14
N ILE A 16 -14.92 2.76 5.25
CA ILE A 16 -15.60 2.00 4.19
C ILE A 16 -16.87 2.73 3.83
N ASP A 17 -16.96 3.12 2.56
CA ASP A 17 -18.20 3.63 1.99
C ASP A 17 -19.07 2.46 1.54
N GLN A 18 -20.09 2.19 2.31
CA GLN A 18 -21.02 1.08 2.07
C GLN A 18 -21.89 1.27 0.84
N GLU A 19 -22.09 2.52 0.39
CA GLU A 19 -22.96 2.80 -0.76
C GLU A 19 -22.27 2.37 -2.07
N ILE A 20 -20.99 2.66 -2.21
CA ILE A 20 -20.22 2.31 -3.42
C ILE A 20 -19.51 0.97 -3.33
N CYS A 21 -19.48 0.32 -2.19
CA CYS A 21 -18.92 -1.02 -2.04
C CYS A 21 -19.76 -2.05 -2.81
N ILE A 22 -19.12 -2.82 -3.68
CA ILE A 22 -19.76 -3.87 -4.49
C ILE A 22 -19.61 -5.29 -3.90
N GLY A 23 -18.90 -5.43 -2.78
CA GLY A 23 -18.75 -6.72 -2.09
C GLY A 23 -17.84 -7.71 -2.83
N CYS A 24 -16.91 -7.25 -3.66
CA CYS A 24 -16.01 -8.15 -4.42
C CYS A 24 -15.09 -9.00 -3.52
N GLY A 25 -14.79 -8.55 -2.31
CA GLY A 25 -13.94 -9.29 -1.37
C GLY A 25 -12.43 -9.07 -1.52
N ASP A 26 -11.97 -8.37 -2.54
CA ASP A 26 -10.53 -8.17 -2.82
C ASP A 26 -9.79 -7.55 -1.63
N CYS A 27 -10.43 -6.60 -0.96
CA CYS A 27 -9.88 -5.94 0.23
C CYS A 27 -9.72 -6.90 1.42
N VAL A 28 -10.62 -7.87 1.54
CA VAL A 28 -10.55 -8.90 2.59
C VAL A 28 -9.41 -9.87 2.29
N GLU A 29 -9.29 -10.29 1.04
CA GLU A 29 -8.28 -11.25 0.61
C GLU A 29 -6.85 -10.69 0.73
N VAL A 30 -6.66 -9.42 0.40
CA VAL A 30 -5.34 -8.78 0.43
C VAL A 30 -4.89 -8.40 1.84
N CYS A 31 -5.82 -8.22 2.79
CA CYS A 31 -5.52 -7.80 4.15
C CYS A 31 -4.95 -8.94 5.00
N LYS A 32 -3.63 -8.98 5.16
CA LYS A 32 -2.95 -10.01 5.96
C LYS A 32 -3.07 -9.83 7.48
N ASP A 33 -3.62 -8.72 7.92
CA ASP A 33 -3.96 -8.48 9.32
C ASP A 33 -5.37 -8.98 9.70
N PHE A 34 -6.17 -9.38 8.72
CA PHE A 34 -7.56 -9.76 8.91
C PHE A 34 -8.43 -8.64 9.53
N SER A 35 -8.07 -7.40 9.23
CA SER A 35 -8.84 -6.22 9.69
C SER A 35 -10.17 -6.04 8.96
N LEU A 36 -10.38 -6.73 7.84
CA LEU A 36 -11.56 -6.63 7.00
C LEU A 36 -12.25 -7.99 6.85
N VAL A 37 -13.57 -7.94 6.77
CA VAL A 37 -14.44 -9.12 6.53
C VAL A 37 -15.55 -8.75 5.55
N LEU A 38 -16.19 -9.74 4.94
CA LEU A 38 -17.46 -9.54 4.26
C LEU A 38 -18.59 -9.81 5.25
N ARG A 39 -19.51 -8.86 5.35
CA ARG A 39 -20.74 -8.96 6.15
C ARG A 39 -21.91 -8.45 5.32
N ASP A 40 -22.94 -9.24 5.20
CA ASP A 40 -24.12 -8.92 4.39
C ASP A 40 -23.78 -8.52 2.92
N GLY A 41 -22.76 -9.17 2.35
CA GLY A 41 -22.30 -8.92 0.98
C GLY A 41 -21.51 -7.64 0.78
N LYS A 42 -21.08 -6.98 1.85
CA LYS A 42 -20.25 -5.76 1.82
C LYS A 42 -19.01 -5.91 2.69
N ALA A 43 -17.99 -5.14 2.39
CA ALA A 43 -16.82 -5.06 3.26
C ALA A 43 -17.17 -4.40 4.58
N ASP A 44 -16.66 -4.93 5.66
CA ASP A 44 -16.85 -4.39 7.01
C ASP A 44 -15.58 -4.62 7.85
N LEU A 45 -15.51 -3.92 8.98
CA LEU A 45 -14.40 -4.08 9.90
C LEU A 45 -14.50 -5.43 10.65
N SER A 46 -13.39 -6.11 10.75
CA SER A 46 -13.29 -7.34 11.56
C SER A 46 -13.26 -6.99 13.04
N ASN A 47 -13.95 -7.78 13.84
CA ASN A 47 -13.90 -7.70 15.30
C ASN A 47 -12.66 -8.37 15.88
N ASN A 48 -11.88 -9.09 15.06
CA ASN A 48 -10.77 -9.90 15.51
C ASN A 48 -9.54 -9.78 14.58
N PRO A 49 -9.02 -8.55 14.37
CA PRO A 49 -7.78 -8.37 13.62
C PRO A 49 -6.59 -8.96 14.38
N ALA A 50 -5.53 -9.33 13.66
CA ALA A 50 -4.32 -9.88 14.28
C ALA A 50 -3.55 -8.81 15.09
N PHE A 51 -3.37 -7.64 14.52
CA PHE A 51 -2.59 -6.53 15.13
C PHE A 51 -3.31 -5.18 15.05
N GLY A 52 -4.32 -5.07 14.23
CA GLY A 52 -4.92 -3.81 13.78
C GLY A 52 -4.24 -3.26 12.52
N CYS A 53 -4.95 -2.39 11.83
CA CYS A 53 -4.50 -1.87 10.54
C CYS A 53 -3.10 -1.23 10.65
N ILE A 54 -2.17 -1.71 9.85
CA ILE A 54 -0.79 -1.19 9.80
C ILE A 54 -0.62 -0.02 8.80
N GLY A 55 -1.69 0.41 8.15
CA GLY A 55 -1.65 1.52 7.19
C GLY A 55 -0.87 1.20 5.91
N CYS A 56 -0.91 -0.05 5.42
CA CYS A 56 -0.18 -0.43 4.20
C CYS A 56 -0.88 0.02 2.90
N GLY A 57 -2.18 0.33 2.94
CA GLY A 57 -2.95 0.83 1.80
C GLY A 57 -3.31 -0.19 0.72
N HIS A 58 -2.95 -1.46 0.85
CA HIS A 58 -3.23 -2.46 -0.19
C HIS A 58 -4.72 -2.62 -0.48
N CYS A 59 -5.56 -2.67 0.55
CA CYS A 59 -7.01 -2.77 0.38
C CYS A 59 -7.60 -1.54 -0.32
N MET A 60 -7.05 -0.36 -0.05
CA MET A 60 -7.44 0.88 -0.72
C MET A 60 -7.03 0.86 -2.20
N ALA A 61 -5.80 0.40 -2.49
CA ALA A 61 -5.30 0.30 -3.87
C ALA A 61 -6.03 -0.76 -4.70
N MET A 62 -6.47 -1.86 -4.08
CA MET A 62 -7.17 -2.95 -4.78
C MET A 62 -8.67 -2.70 -4.96
N CYS A 63 -9.26 -1.75 -4.28
CA CYS A 63 -10.69 -1.51 -4.33
C CYS A 63 -11.11 -0.89 -5.68
N PRO A 64 -11.89 -1.61 -6.51
CA PRO A 64 -12.23 -1.14 -7.86
C PRO A 64 -13.18 0.06 -7.87
N THR A 65 -13.90 0.30 -6.77
CA THR A 65 -14.85 1.39 -6.64
C THR A 65 -14.35 2.53 -5.74
N GLY A 66 -13.17 2.38 -5.14
CA GLY A 66 -12.65 3.37 -4.20
C GLY A 66 -13.42 3.42 -2.87
N ALA A 67 -14.17 2.37 -2.54
CA ALA A 67 -14.99 2.30 -1.32
C ALA A 67 -14.17 2.30 -0.03
N ILE A 68 -12.89 1.95 -0.08
CA ILE A 68 -12.02 1.87 1.10
C ILE A 68 -11.02 3.00 1.07
N GLN A 69 -10.94 3.70 2.19
CA GLN A 69 -9.94 4.74 2.44
C GLN A 69 -9.16 4.41 3.71
N ILE A 70 -7.85 4.51 3.61
CA ILE A 70 -6.93 4.31 4.73
C ILE A 70 -6.26 5.64 5.03
N THR A 71 -6.29 6.02 6.29
CA THR A 71 -5.59 7.20 6.82
C THR A 71 -4.81 6.82 8.07
N GLY A 72 -4.01 7.74 8.55
CA GLY A 72 -3.20 7.54 9.74
C GLY A 72 -1.82 6.94 9.44
N ARG A 73 -0.96 6.95 10.43
CA ARG A 73 0.47 6.72 10.25
C ARG A 73 1.04 7.70 9.23
N THR A 74 1.47 7.22 8.07
CA THR A 74 2.04 8.05 7.00
C THR A 74 1.29 7.90 5.68
N ILE A 75 0.09 7.31 5.70
CA ILE A 75 -0.69 7.06 4.49
C ILE A 75 -1.98 7.87 4.47
N SER A 76 -2.38 8.26 3.28
CA SER A 76 -3.66 8.90 2.98
C SER A 76 -4.18 8.46 1.61
N PRO A 77 -5.46 8.69 1.28
CA PRO A 77 -5.98 8.44 -0.06
C PRO A 77 -5.22 9.21 -1.16
N GLY A 78 -4.59 10.33 -0.84
CA GLY A 78 -3.78 11.11 -1.77
C GLY A 78 -2.47 10.43 -2.20
N ASP A 79 -2.07 9.36 -1.52
CA ASP A 79 -0.87 8.59 -1.88
C ASP A 79 -1.14 7.55 -2.99
N LEU A 80 -2.41 7.37 -3.35
CA LEU A 80 -2.79 6.56 -4.50
C LEU A 80 -2.71 7.38 -5.80
N PHE A 81 -2.11 6.79 -6.80
CA PHE A 81 -2.05 7.36 -8.15
C PHE A 81 -2.28 6.25 -9.19
N GLU A 82 -2.80 6.64 -10.33
CA GLU A 82 -2.94 5.71 -11.44
C GLU A 82 -1.56 5.36 -12.01
N LEU A 83 -1.38 4.08 -12.31
CA LEU A 83 -0.15 3.63 -12.96
C LEU A 83 -0.10 4.19 -14.39
N PRO A 84 1.09 4.58 -14.86
CA PRO A 84 1.29 4.87 -16.27
C PRO A 84 0.87 3.69 -17.15
N ALA A 85 0.52 3.99 -18.39
CA ALA A 85 0.16 2.95 -19.35
C ALA A 85 1.29 1.90 -19.47
N ALA A 86 0.91 0.63 -19.58
CA ALA A 86 1.87 -0.49 -19.56
C ALA A 86 2.91 -0.42 -20.70
N ASP A 87 2.57 0.18 -21.84
CA ASP A 87 3.47 0.38 -22.97
C ASP A 87 4.56 1.44 -22.71
N THR A 88 4.39 2.26 -21.67
CA THR A 88 5.41 3.22 -21.23
C THR A 88 6.41 2.62 -20.24
N ALA A 89 6.18 1.38 -19.79
CA ALA A 89 7.06 0.71 -18.86
C ALA A 89 8.39 0.31 -19.53
N ALA A 90 9.46 0.30 -18.73
CA ALA A 90 10.75 -0.19 -19.19
C ALA A 90 10.67 -1.69 -19.53
N GLY A 91 11.22 -2.08 -20.68
CA GLY A 91 11.34 -3.48 -21.05
C GLY A 91 12.36 -4.22 -20.18
N TYR A 92 12.33 -5.56 -20.26
CA TYR A 92 13.24 -6.43 -19.50
C TYR A 92 14.71 -6.05 -19.64
N ASP A 93 15.19 -5.85 -20.86
CA ASP A 93 16.60 -5.53 -21.12
C ASP A 93 17.00 -4.18 -20.52
N GLN A 94 16.10 -3.22 -20.55
CA GLN A 94 16.34 -1.89 -19.96
C GLN A 94 16.48 -1.99 -18.44
N VAL A 95 15.60 -2.73 -17.80
CA VAL A 95 15.63 -2.97 -16.34
C VAL A 95 16.88 -3.75 -15.94
N ILE A 96 17.24 -4.81 -16.66
CA ILE A 96 18.43 -5.61 -16.40
C ILE A 96 19.69 -4.77 -16.60
N ASN A 97 19.77 -3.95 -17.63
CA ASN A 97 20.91 -3.06 -17.84
C ASN A 97 21.06 -2.04 -16.72
N LEU A 98 19.95 -1.49 -16.22
CA LEU A 98 19.97 -0.61 -15.05
C LEU A 98 20.56 -1.32 -13.84
N PHE A 99 20.10 -2.53 -13.51
CA PHE A 99 20.62 -3.31 -12.38
C PHE A 99 22.08 -3.70 -12.54
N ARG A 100 22.52 -4.09 -13.73
CA ARG A 100 23.93 -4.41 -14.01
C ARG A 100 24.85 -3.21 -13.87
N ARG A 101 24.36 -2.01 -14.11
CA ARG A 101 25.12 -0.77 -13.94
C ARG A 101 25.15 -0.25 -12.51
N ARG A 102 24.29 -0.76 -11.63
CA ARG A 102 24.28 -0.37 -10.22
C ARG A 102 25.62 -0.66 -9.56
N ARG A 103 26.09 0.27 -8.77
CA ARG A 103 27.28 0.12 -7.92
C ARG A 103 26.92 0.49 -6.48
N SER A 104 27.54 -0.22 -5.53
CA SER A 104 27.49 0.15 -4.12
C SER A 104 28.65 1.10 -3.84
N ILE A 105 28.37 2.38 -3.84
CA ILE A 105 29.35 3.43 -3.53
C ILE A 105 29.21 3.77 -2.06
N ARG A 106 30.30 3.74 -1.31
CA ARG A 106 30.32 4.02 0.13
C ARG A 106 31.15 5.25 0.49
N GLU A 107 31.93 5.73 -0.46
CA GLU A 107 32.70 6.97 -0.35
C GLU A 107 32.14 8.00 -1.32
N PHE A 108 31.75 9.13 -0.80
CA PHE A 108 31.11 10.19 -1.58
C PHE A 108 32.03 11.39 -1.62
N ARG A 109 31.95 12.16 -2.70
CA ARG A 109 32.63 13.45 -2.79
C ARG A 109 31.91 14.43 -1.85
N ASP A 110 32.68 15.31 -1.23
CA ASP A 110 32.15 16.44 -0.46
C ASP A 110 31.63 17.51 -1.44
N LYS A 111 30.50 17.20 -2.07
CA LYS A 111 29.82 18.07 -3.03
C LYS A 111 28.32 17.93 -2.84
N ALA A 112 27.62 19.05 -2.77
CA ALA A 112 26.15 19.05 -2.73
C ALA A 112 25.57 18.35 -3.96
N VAL A 113 24.47 17.61 -3.75
CA VAL A 113 23.67 17.04 -4.84
C VAL A 113 22.88 18.19 -5.48
N GLU A 114 23.03 18.34 -6.79
CA GLU A 114 22.26 19.34 -7.54
C GLU A 114 20.80 18.85 -7.61
N PRO A 115 19.80 19.73 -7.35
CA PRO A 115 18.40 19.37 -7.57
C PRO A 115 18.15 19.15 -9.07
N GLU A 116 17.32 18.16 -9.39
CA GLU A 116 16.87 17.90 -10.75
C GLU A 116 15.92 18.98 -11.25
#